data_4868db137070da598081fa47d8c9c57d
#
_entry.id   4868db137070da598081fa47d8c9c57d
#
_cell.length_a   1.000
_cell.length_b   1.000
_cell.length_c   1.000
_cell.angle_alpha   90.00
_cell.angle_beta   90.00
_cell.angle_gamma   90.00
#
_symmetry.space_group_name_H-M   'P 1'
#
loop_
_entity.id
_entity.type
_entity.pdbx_description
1 polymer ?
#
loop_
_entity_poly.entity_id
_entity_poly.type
_entity_poly.pdbx_seq_one_letter_code
_entity_poly.pdbx_strand_id
1 'polypeptide(L)'
;MGTEYIEKGISFVNQKEYDNALECFNKHLEADSKNSIVLGLKALVLMDLNRLDEALIYISKSLDIDSSNYEVWATKGEIFRRLNKNREALHCFDLSLQINPKQSKTWIKRGFLLINRYGQFIEAINSFDKGLELDPKDKNAIYFKAEAYFALKNYKKALGACDDYLKITSANVFDSNVYSLKTKILMILNNFEEALAVIDEGLKISPHDDSIYATKAMILLRAHKYGEGIECVNKALELNPSNVIALKLRNNVLKGNLR
;
A
#
# COMPACT_ATOMS: atom_id res chain seq x y z
N MET A 1 -26.50 10.81 30.84
CA MET A 1 -26.87 9.55 30.16
C MET A 1 -26.41 9.48 28.70
N GLY A 2 -26.40 10.59 27.94
CA GLY A 2 -26.07 10.51 26.51
C GLY A 2 -24.60 10.19 26.16
N THR A 3 -23.63 10.76 26.85
CA THR A 3 -22.20 10.59 26.57
C THR A 3 -21.64 9.23 26.95
N GLU A 4 -22.21 8.58 27.96
CA GLU A 4 -21.77 7.27 28.46
C GLU A 4 -21.82 6.17 27.39
N TYR A 5 -22.89 6.13 26.58
CA TYR A 5 -22.99 5.16 25.48
C TYR A 5 -21.98 5.42 24.37
N ILE A 6 -21.63 6.68 24.11
CA ILE A 6 -20.61 7.02 23.11
C ILE A 6 -19.24 6.52 23.55
N GLU A 7 -18.84 6.85 24.79
CA GLU A 7 -17.53 6.45 25.34
C GLU A 7 -17.40 4.93 25.41
N LYS A 8 -18.46 4.24 25.86
CA LYS A 8 -18.51 2.78 25.92
C LYS A 8 -18.45 2.16 24.52
N GLY A 9 -19.19 2.72 23.57
CA GLY A 9 -19.15 2.29 22.17
C GLY A 9 -17.75 2.45 21.55
N ILE A 10 -17.07 3.57 21.77
CA ILE A 10 -15.70 3.79 21.32
C ILE A 10 -14.73 2.79 21.98
N SER A 11 -14.91 2.50 23.27
CA SER A 11 -14.12 1.47 23.96
C SER A 11 -14.26 0.11 23.29
N PHE A 12 -15.48 -0.31 22.95
CA PHE A 12 -15.72 -1.57 22.23
C PHE A 12 -15.11 -1.56 20.82
N VAL A 13 -15.14 -0.44 20.11
CA VAL A 13 -14.45 -0.31 18.80
C VAL A 13 -12.95 -0.58 18.95
N ASN A 14 -12.31 -0.02 19.97
CA ASN A 14 -10.88 -0.22 20.25
C ASN A 14 -10.56 -1.68 20.59
N GLN A 15 -11.51 -2.41 21.18
CA GLN A 15 -11.40 -3.84 21.49
C GLN A 15 -11.84 -4.74 20.32
N LYS A 16 -12.27 -4.16 19.20
CA LYS A 16 -12.84 -4.85 18.03
C LYS A 16 -14.14 -5.62 18.33
N GLU A 17 -14.81 -5.25 19.39
CA GLU A 17 -16.13 -5.80 19.76
C GLU A 17 -17.25 -5.01 19.06
N TYR A 18 -17.32 -5.17 17.75
CA TYR A 18 -18.13 -4.32 16.87
C TYR A 18 -19.63 -4.41 17.14
N ASP A 19 -20.16 -5.59 17.48
CA ASP A 19 -21.59 -5.75 17.76
C ASP A 19 -21.99 -5.00 19.04
N ASN A 20 -21.15 -5.07 20.10
CA ASN A 20 -21.34 -4.33 21.34
C ASN A 20 -21.25 -2.80 21.10
N ALA A 21 -20.34 -2.37 20.22
CA ALA A 21 -20.24 -0.98 19.82
C ALA A 21 -21.51 -0.50 19.12
N LEU A 22 -22.05 -1.28 18.17
CA LEU A 22 -23.30 -0.97 17.46
C LEU A 22 -24.49 -0.88 18.40
N GLU A 23 -24.59 -1.76 19.40
CA GLU A 23 -25.64 -1.70 20.42
C GLU A 23 -25.58 -0.40 21.21
N CYS A 24 -24.38 0.01 21.66
CA CYS A 24 -24.19 1.28 22.36
C CYS A 24 -24.58 2.47 21.49
N PHE A 25 -24.14 2.50 20.23
CA PHE A 25 -24.49 3.59 19.30
C PHE A 25 -25.99 3.61 18.99
N ASN A 26 -26.65 2.47 18.88
CA ASN A 26 -28.10 2.39 18.70
C ASN A 26 -28.86 2.99 19.90
N LYS A 27 -28.48 2.59 21.14
CA LYS A 27 -29.09 3.14 22.37
C LYS A 27 -28.94 4.66 22.46
N HIS A 28 -27.77 5.18 22.04
CA HIS A 28 -27.60 6.63 21.99
C HIS A 28 -28.52 7.27 20.94
N LEU A 29 -28.61 6.70 19.74
CA LEU A 29 -29.41 7.24 18.64
C LEU A 29 -30.93 7.11 18.86
N GLU A 30 -31.39 6.25 19.76
CA GLU A 30 -32.79 6.22 20.23
C GLU A 30 -33.16 7.49 21.01
N ALA A 31 -32.20 8.03 21.79
CA ALA A 31 -32.39 9.26 22.55
C ALA A 31 -32.08 10.53 21.73
N ASP A 32 -31.05 10.48 20.84
CA ASP A 32 -30.61 11.57 19.98
C ASP A 32 -30.34 11.06 18.57
N SER A 33 -31.40 10.95 17.77
CA SER A 33 -31.36 10.41 16.41
C SER A 33 -30.59 11.30 15.40
N LYS A 34 -30.25 12.54 15.78
CA LYS A 34 -29.55 13.52 14.93
C LYS A 34 -28.12 13.79 15.38
N ASN A 35 -27.54 12.89 16.16
CA ASN A 35 -26.13 13.01 16.54
C ASN A 35 -25.22 12.60 15.37
N SER A 36 -24.71 13.59 14.64
CA SER A 36 -23.87 13.37 13.45
C SER A 36 -22.61 12.57 13.77
N ILE A 37 -22.00 12.78 14.94
CA ILE A 37 -20.78 12.07 15.36
C ILE A 37 -21.09 10.58 15.54
N VAL A 38 -22.16 10.24 16.25
CA VAL A 38 -22.53 8.83 16.51
C VAL A 38 -22.96 8.12 15.23
N LEU A 39 -23.65 8.83 14.33
CA LEU A 39 -23.96 8.29 12.99
C LEU A 39 -22.69 7.97 12.20
N GLY A 40 -21.69 8.86 12.25
CA GLY A 40 -20.39 8.65 11.64
C GLY A 40 -19.63 7.45 12.24
N LEU A 41 -19.59 7.35 13.56
CA LEU A 41 -18.97 6.22 14.29
C LEU A 41 -19.65 4.89 13.97
N LYS A 42 -20.98 4.89 13.91
CA LYS A 42 -21.75 3.70 13.53
C LYS A 42 -21.42 3.27 12.09
N ALA A 43 -21.32 4.22 11.17
CA ALA A 43 -20.94 3.93 9.79
C ALA A 43 -19.51 3.35 9.69
N LEU A 44 -18.57 3.86 10.48
CA LEU A 44 -17.21 3.35 10.56
C LEU A 44 -17.20 1.88 11.00
N VAL A 45 -17.93 1.54 12.06
CA VAL A 45 -18.05 0.16 12.56
C VAL A 45 -18.69 -0.76 11.51
N LEU A 46 -19.74 -0.30 10.86
CA LEU A 46 -20.40 -1.06 9.77
C LEU A 46 -19.45 -1.29 8.59
N MET A 47 -18.62 -0.30 8.26
CA MET A 47 -17.58 -0.45 7.23
C MET A 47 -16.54 -1.51 7.63
N ASP A 48 -16.12 -1.56 8.89
CA ASP A 48 -15.17 -2.56 9.37
C ASP A 48 -15.78 -3.99 9.42
N LEU A 49 -17.08 -4.08 9.67
CA LEU A 49 -17.86 -5.32 9.51
C LEU A 49 -18.15 -5.68 8.05
N ASN A 50 -17.65 -4.90 7.07
CA ASN A 50 -17.92 -5.04 5.64
C ASN A 50 -19.42 -4.92 5.24
N ARG A 51 -20.25 -4.29 6.10
CA ARG A 51 -21.67 -3.97 5.84
C ARG A 51 -21.76 -2.63 5.12
N LEU A 52 -21.21 -2.56 3.90
CA LEU A 52 -20.89 -1.31 3.20
C LEU A 52 -22.12 -0.49 2.81
N ASP A 53 -23.22 -1.15 2.39
CA ASP A 53 -24.45 -0.45 2.01
C ASP A 53 -25.13 0.22 3.22
N GLU A 54 -25.13 -0.46 4.36
CA GLU A 54 -25.64 0.13 5.60
C GLU A 54 -24.75 1.27 6.09
N ALA A 55 -23.43 1.11 5.98
CA ALA A 55 -22.48 2.17 6.29
C ALA A 55 -22.75 3.44 5.44
N LEU A 56 -23.07 3.29 4.14
CA LEU A 56 -23.43 4.41 3.29
C LEU A 56 -24.69 5.16 3.77
N ILE A 57 -25.68 4.46 4.29
CA ILE A 57 -26.89 5.08 4.82
C ILE A 57 -26.55 5.97 6.02
N TYR A 58 -25.79 5.43 6.99
CA TYR A 58 -25.48 6.18 8.22
C TYR A 58 -24.47 7.29 8.00
N ILE A 59 -23.47 7.08 7.13
CA ILE A 59 -22.48 8.12 6.80
C ILE A 59 -23.14 9.29 6.04
N SER A 60 -24.13 9.02 5.18
CA SER A 60 -24.88 10.06 4.49
C SER A 60 -25.74 10.87 5.46
N LYS A 61 -26.47 10.20 6.37
CA LYS A 61 -27.20 10.89 7.44
C LYS A 61 -26.30 11.77 8.32
N SER A 62 -25.09 11.32 8.62
CA SER A 62 -24.12 12.13 9.35
C SER A 62 -23.76 13.41 8.61
N LEU A 63 -23.48 13.32 7.29
CA LEU A 63 -23.12 14.45 6.45
C LEU A 63 -24.31 15.38 6.13
N ASP A 64 -25.53 14.87 6.12
CA ASP A 64 -26.75 15.69 5.98
C ASP A 64 -26.95 16.64 7.18
N ILE A 65 -26.43 16.24 8.36
CA ILE A 65 -26.49 17.02 9.60
C ILE A 65 -25.27 17.94 9.71
N ASP A 66 -24.06 17.41 9.46
CA ASP A 66 -22.81 18.14 9.52
C ASP A 66 -21.93 17.80 8.31
N SER A 67 -22.01 18.61 7.28
CA SER A 67 -21.21 18.48 6.06
C SER A 67 -19.77 18.98 6.22
N SER A 68 -19.43 19.61 7.34
CA SER A 68 -18.10 20.14 7.61
C SER A 68 -17.13 19.13 8.23
N ASN A 69 -17.62 17.94 8.58
CA ASN A 69 -16.80 16.89 9.20
C ASN A 69 -15.95 16.16 8.14
N TYR A 70 -14.68 16.52 8.09
CA TYR A 70 -13.73 15.95 7.13
C TYR A 70 -13.47 14.45 7.34
N GLU A 71 -13.54 13.95 8.58
CA GLU A 71 -13.33 12.52 8.88
C GLU A 71 -14.46 11.66 8.31
N VAL A 72 -15.68 12.18 8.38
CA VAL A 72 -16.85 11.52 7.81
C VAL A 72 -16.76 11.46 6.29
N TRP A 73 -16.28 12.53 5.62
CA TRP A 73 -15.99 12.50 4.19
C TRP A 73 -14.91 11.49 3.83
N ALA A 74 -13.81 11.44 4.59
CA ALA A 74 -12.75 10.45 4.36
C ALA A 74 -13.25 9.00 4.53
N THR A 75 -14.10 8.76 5.52
CA THR A 75 -14.74 7.45 5.76
C THR A 75 -15.68 7.08 4.60
N LYS A 76 -16.50 8.02 4.14
CA LYS A 76 -17.39 7.82 2.98
C LYS A 76 -16.57 7.48 1.72
N GLY A 77 -15.46 8.16 1.51
CA GLY A 77 -14.51 7.85 0.43
C GLY A 77 -13.97 6.42 0.52
N GLU A 78 -13.62 5.97 1.72
CA GLU A 78 -13.14 4.60 1.94
C GLU A 78 -14.24 3.56 1.69
N ILE A 79 -15.48 3.83 2.10
CA ILE A 79 -16.63 2.95 1.81
C ILE A 79 -16.82 2.83 0.29
N PHE A 80 -16.82 3.96 -0.43
CA PHE A 80 -16.93 3.94 -1.90
C PHE A 80 -15.76 3.19 -2.56
N ARG A 81 -14.54 3.35 -2.05
CA ARG A 81 -13.37 2.62 -2.55
C ARG A 81 -13.55 1.10 -2.40
N ARG A 82 -14.03 0.64 -1.24
CA ARG A 82 -14.32 -0.79 -1.00
C ARG A 82 -15.44 -1.32 -1.91
N LEU A 83 -16.41 -0.47 -2.26
CA LEU A 83 -17.47 -0.77 -3.23
C LEU A 83 -17.00 -0.66 -4.70
N ASN A 84 -15.72 -0.40 -4.97
CA ASN A 84 -15.17 -0.12 -6.29
C ASN A 84 -15.79 1.12 -7.02
N LYS A 85 -16.49 1.99 -6.30
CA LYS A 85 -17.01 3.27 -6.77
C LYS A 85 -15.91 4.34 -6.68
N ASN A 86 -14.94 4.23 -7.60
CA ASN A 86 -13.66 4.95 -7.46
C ASN A 86 -13.77 6.46 -7.70
N ARG A 87 -14.71 6.91 -8.56
CA ARG A 87 -14.94 8.35 -8.80
C ARG A 87 -15.54 9.03 -7.57
N GLU A 88 -16.53 8.38 -6.98
CA GLU A 88 -17.18 8.85 -5.75
C GLU A 88 -16.19 8.84 -4.57
N ALA A 89 -15.33 7.83 -4.51
CA ALA A 89 -14.29 7.76 -3.50
C ALA A 89 -13.30 8.94 -3.63
N LEU A 90 -12.82 9.23 -4.85
CA LEU A 90 -11.90 10.34 -5.10
C LEU A 90 -12.54 11.68 -4.74
N HIS A 91 -13.79 11.89 -5.15
CA HIS A 91 -14.53 13.10 -4.80
C HIS A 91 -14.67 13.29 -3.28
N CYS A 92 -14.98 12.22 -2.54
CA CYS A 92 -15.07 12.28 -1.09
C CYS A 92 -13.72 12.59 -0.42
N PHE A 93 -12.62 12.01 -0.92
CA PHE A 93 -11.27 12.35 -0.43
C PHE A 93 -10.92 13.82 -0.73
N ASP A 94 -11.27 14.33 -1.93
CA ASP A 94 -11.05 15.72 -2.30
C ASP A 94 -11.81 16.67 -1.37
N LEU A 95 -13.08 16.41 -1.08
CA LEU A 95 -13.89 17.20 -0.13
C LEU A 95 -13.29 17.17 1.28
N SER A 96 -12.91 15.98 1.76
CA SER A 96 -12.25 15.83 3.06
C SER A 96 -10.98 16.69 3.17
N LEU A 97 -10.13 16.64 2.14
CA LEU A 97 -8.87 17.38 2.09
C LEU A 97 -9.05 18.89 1.86
N GLN A 98 -10.14 19.28 1.21
CA GLN A 98 -10.52 20.70 1.07
C GLN A 98 -10.91 21.30 2.43
N ILE A 99 -11.64 20.54 3.26
CA ILE A 99 -12.05 20.98 4.60
C ILE A 99 -10.84 20.99 5.54
N ASN A 100 -10.06 19.90 5.55
CA ASN A 100 -8.85 19.81 6.37
C ASN A 100 -7.72 19.16 5.56
N PRO A 101 -6.73 19.92 5.11
CA PRO A 101 -5.59 19.39 4.35
C PRO A 101 -4.55 18.66 5.23
N LYS A 102 -4.64 18.71 6.56
CA LYS A 102 -3.67 18.10 7.48
C LYS A 102 -3.99 16.63 7.79
N GLN A 103 -4.30 15.85 6.76
CA GLN A 103 -4.68 14.45 6.87
C GLN A 103 -3.75 13.57 6.03
N SER A 104 -2.61 13.13 6.60
CA SER A 104 -1.65 12.30 5.88
C SER A 104 -2.32 11.08 5.24
N LYS A 105 -3.07 10.30 6.02
CA LYS A 105 -3.72 9.07 5.54
C LYS A 105 -4.68 9.30 4.37
N THR A 106 -5.42 10.41 4.34
CA THR A 106 -6.35 10.73 3.27
C THR A 106 -5.60 11.10 1.99
N TRP A 107 -4.51 11.87 2.08
CA TRP A 107 -3.62 12.14 0.95
C TRP A 107 -3.07 10.86 0.35
N ILE A 108 -2.60 9.92 1.19
CA ILE A 108 -2.04 8.63 0.74
C ILE A 108 -3.10 7.77 0.05
N LYS A 109 -4.31 7.68 0.61
CA LYS A 109 -5.43 6.95 0.00
C LYS A 109 -5.83 7.55 -1.35
N ARG A 110 -5.84 8.88 -1.46
CA ARG A 110 -6.07 9.60 -2.71
C ARG A 110 -5.01 9.24 -3.76
N GLY A 111 -3.73 9.31 -3.40
CA GLY A 111 -2.63 8.94 -4.29
C GLY A 111 -2.70 7.49 -4.77
N PHE A 112 -2.98 6.57 -3.85
CA PHE A 112 -3.18 5.15 -4.17
C PHE A 112 -4.32 4.93 -5.18
N LEU A 113 -5.45 5.62 -5.00
CA LEU A 113 -6.58 5.53 -5.91
C LEU A 113 -6.24 6.06 -7.31
N LEU A 114 -5.49 7.17 -7.38
CA LEU A 114 -5.03 7.79 -8.62
C LEU A 114 -4.11 6.86 -9.43
N ILE A 115 -3.18 6.14 -8.78
CA ILE A 115 -2.33 5.16 -9.47
C ILE A 115 -3.17 3.99 -9.98
N ASN A 116 -3.85 3.30 -9.07
CA ASN A 116 -4.38 1.97 -9.34
C ASN A 116 -5.60 1.98 -10.27
N ARG A 117 -6.32 3.11 -10.34
CA ARG A 117 -7.58 3.18 -11.08
C ARG A 117 -7.53 4.13 -12.27
N TYR A 118 -6.66 5.11 -12.23
CA TYR A 118 -6.61 6.15 -13.26
C TYR A 118 -5.26 6.28 -13.96
N GLY A 119 -4.20 5.67 -13.43
CA GLY A 119 -2.85 5.81 -13.98
C GLY A 119 -2.32 7.26 -13.93
N GLN A 120 -2.89 8.08 -13.04
CA GLN A 120 -2.54 9.50 -12.88
C GLN A 120 -1.33 9.63 -11.95
N PHE A 121 -0.16 9.21 -12.44
CA PHE A 121 1.05 9.11 -11.64
C PHE A 121 1.55 10.45 -11.10
N ILE A 122 1.40 11.55 -11.85
CA ILE A 122 1.88 12.88 -11.42
C ILE A 122 1.05 13.39 -10.25
N GLU A 123 -0.28 13.33 -10.37
CA GLU A 123 -1.19 13.75 -9.30
C GLU A 123 -1.08 12.84 -8.07
N ALA A 124 -0.79 11.56 -8.29
CA ALA A 124 -0.54 10.61 -7.21
C ALA A 124 0.74 10.97 -6.45
N ILE A 125 1.84 11.29 -7.14
CA ILE A 125 3.09 11.74 -6.52
C ILE A 125 2.85 12.99 -5.68
N ASN A 126 2.11 13.98 -6.21
CA ASN A 126 1.77 15.18 -5.45
C ASN A 126 0.96 14.86 -4.19
N SER A 127 0.06 13.87 -4.26
CA SER A 127 -0.70 13.42 -3.10
C SER A 127 0.19 12.72 -2.08
N PHE A 128 1.12 11.86 -2.52
CA PHE A 128 2.09 11.23 -1.61
C PHE A 128 3.04 12.24 -0.99
N ASP A 129 3.49 13.25 -1.74
CA ASP A 129 4.34 14.31 -1.20
C ASP A 129 3.66 15.05 -0.05
N LYS A 130 2.40 15.46 -0.22
CA LYS A 130 1.62 16.07 0.85
C LYS A 130 1.37 15.13 2.04
N GLY A 131 1.14 13.85 1.78
CA GLY A 131 1.03 12.84 2.83
C GLY A 131 2.32 12.68 3.62
N LEU A 132 3.47 12.67 2.94
CA LEU A 132 4.80 12.51 3.52
C LEU A 132 5.32 13.79 4.21
N GLU A 133 4.87 14.98 3.82
CA GLU A 133 5.11 16.21 4.59
C GLU A 133 4.50 16.13 5.99
N LEU A 134 3.38 15.42 6.14
CA LEU A 134 2.66 15.24 7.41
C LEU A 134 3.14 14.00 8.19
N ASP A 135 3.47 12.92 7.48
CA ASP A 135 4.01 11.68 8.04
C ASP A 135 5.18 11.18 7.18
N PRO A 136 6.41 11.64 7.46
CA PRO A 136 7.59 11.31 6.64
C PRO A 136 8.00 9.83 6.67
N LYS A 137 7.42 9.03 7.57
CA LYS A 137 7.77 7.61 7.76
C LYS A 137 6.71 6.64 7.23
N ASP A 138 5.69 7.12 6.53
CA ASP A 138 4.70 6.22 5.94
C ASP A 138 5.32 5.45 4.77
N LYS A 139 5.60 4.17 5.03
CA LYS A 139 6.24 3.26 4.07
C LYS A 139 5.42 3.06 2.81
N ASN A 140 4.09 2.99 2.94
CA ASN A 140 3.21 2.80 1.79
C ASN A 140 3.28 4.00 0.83
N ALA A 141 3.27 5.22 1.38
CA ALA A 141 3.41 6.43 0.59
C ALA A 141 4.74 6.47 -0.18
N ILE A 142 5.85 6.13 0.49
CA ILE A 142 7.18 6.12 -0.13
C ILE A 142 7.24 5.03 -1.21
N TYR A 143 6.74 3.83 -0.94
CA TYR A 143 6.74 2.73 -1.90
C TYR A 143 5.90 3.05 -3.15
N PHE A 144 4.66 3.51 -2.99
CA PHE A 144 3.81 3.85 -4.13
C PHE A 144 4.32 5.07 -4.90
N LYS A 145 5.01 6.00 -4.23
CA LYS A 145 5.72 7.10 -4.90
C LYS A 145 6.88 6.56 -5.77
N ALA A 146 7.63 5.56 -5.28
CA ALA A 146 8.65 4.88 -6.07
C ALA A 146 8.05 4.18 -7.30
N GLU A 147 6.94 3.46 -7.15
CA GLU A 147 6.22 2.84 -8.26
C GLU A 147 5.71 3.88 -9.28
N ALA A 148 5.20 5.01 -8.81
CA ALA A 148 4.73 6.09 -9.69
C ALA A 148 5.91 6.68 -10.52
N TYR A 149 7.06 6.93 -9.88
CA TYR A 149 8.25 7.37 -10.61
C TYR A 149 8.76 6.31 -11.58
N PHE A 150 8.70 5.03 -11.20
CA PHE A 150 9.06 3.93 -12.10
C PHE A 150 8.15 3.87 -13.33
N ALA A 151 6.83 4.00 -13.14
CA ALA A 151 5.87 4.04 -14.25
C ALA A 151 6.10 5.21 -15.20
N LEU A 152 6.51 6.37 -14.66
CA LEU A 152 6.93 7.55 -15.44
C LEU A 152 8.34 7.42 -16.05
N LYS A 153 9.01 6.26 -15.89
CA LYS A 153 10.41 6.02 -16.32
C LYS A 153 11.44 6.97 -15.70
N ASN A 154 11.06 7.63 -14.59
CA ASN A 154 12.00 8.46 -13.84
C ASN A 154 12.78 7.60 -12.84
N TYR A 155 13.68 6.77 -13.39
CA TYR A 155 14.40 5.75 -12.63
C TYR A 155 15.27 6.32 -11.51
N LYS A 156 15.85 7.51 -11.70
CA LYS A 156 16.67 8.17 -10.68
C LYS A 156 15.84 8.52 -9.43
N LYS A 157 14.66 9.11 -9.62
CA LYS A 157 13.75 9.42 -8.49
C LYS A 157 13.14 8.17 -7.88
N ALA A 158 12.84 7.15 -8.70
CA ALA A 158 12.36 5.87 -8.21
C ALA A 158 13.39 5.18 -7.29
N LEU A 159 14.68 5.16 -7.67
CA LEU A 159 15.75 4.63 -6.81
C LEU A 159 15.85 5.41 -5.51
N GLY A 160 15.87 6.75 -5.57
CA GLY A 160 15.91 7.57 -4.35
C GLY A 160 14.77 7.26 -3.39
N ALA A 161 13.55 7.06 -3.90
CA ALA A 161 12.41 6.68 -3.06
C ALA A 161 12.55 5.24 -2.50
N CYS A 162 13.12 4.29 -3.24
CA CYS A 162 13.46 2.96 -2.70
C CYS A 162 14.49 3.07 -1.57
N ASP A 163 15.52 3.91 -1.72
CA ASP A 163 16.53 4.13 -0.69
C ASP A 163 15.94 4.76 0.56
N ASP A 164 15.03 5.73 0.41
CA ASP A 164 14.33 6.36 1.53
C ASP A 164 13.44 5.35 2.26
N TYR A 165 12.77 4.44 1.54
CA TYR A 165 12.03 3.33 2.14
C TYR A 165 12.94 2.43 2.98
N LEU A 166 14.10 2.04 2.44
CA LEU A 166 15.03 1.14 3.11
C LEU A 166 15.66 1.76 4.36
N LYS A 167 15.90 3.08 4.37
CA LYS A 167 16.42 3.81 5.56
C LYS A 167 15.48 3.75 6.76
N ILE A 168 14.17 3.73 6.54
CA ILE A 168 13.17 3.67 7.63
C ILE A 168 12.75 2.24 7.99
N THR A 169 13.25 1.26 7.26
CA THR A 169 12.99 -0.16 7.52
C THR A 169 14.09 -0.71 8.43
N SER A 170 13.73 -1.50 9.44
CA SER A 170 14.73 -2.17 10.27
C SER A 170 15.57 -3.14 9.45
N ALA A 171 16.87 -3.20 9.70
CA ALA A 171 17.86 -3.98 8.94
C ALA A 171 17.56 -5.49 8.81
N ASN A 172 16.65 -6.02 9.62
CA ASN A 172 16.32 -7.45 9.64
C ASN A 172 15.00 -7.79 8.92
N VAL A 173 14.40 -6.82 8.19
CA VAL A 173 13.14 -7.03 7.46
C VAL A 173 13.42 -6.93 5.97
N PHE A 174 13.31 -8.06 5.28
CA PHE A 174 13.33 -8.10 3.81
C PHE A 174 11.94 -7.79 3.27
N ASP A 175 11.76 -6.59 2.75
CA ASP A 175 10.55 -6.25 2.00
C ASP A 175 10.76 -6.56 0.52
N SER A 176 10.28 -7.72 0.11
CA SER A 176 10.45 -8.24 -1.25
C SER A 176 9.97 -7.27 -2.34
N ASN A 177 8.99 -6.44 -2.05
CA ASN A 177 8.42 -5.51 -3.03
C ASN A 177 9.42 -4.40 -3.37
N VAL A 178 9.98 -3.72 -2.35
CA VAL A 178 10.92 -2.62 -2.58
C VAL A 178 12.26 -3.13 -3.13
N TYR A 179 12.75 -4.27 -2.63
CA TYR A 179 13.97 -4.89 -3.15
C TYR A 179 13.81 -5.31 -4.62
N SER A 180 12.67 -5.91 -4.98
CA SER A 180 12.33 -6.27 -6.36
C SER A 180 12.24 -5.05 -7.27
N LEU A 181 11.57 -3.98 -6.81
CA LEU A 181 11.45 -2.73 -7.58
C LEU A 181 12.84 -2.10 -7.79
N LYS A 182 13.65 -1.97 -6.73
CA LYS A 182 15.01 -1.40 -6.80
C LYS A 182 15.89 -2.21 -7.76
N THR A 183 15.90 -3.53 -7.62
CA THR A 183 16.64 -4.43 -8.52
C THR A 183 16.20 -4.29 -9.97
N LYS A 184 14.90 -4.24 -10.23
CA LYS A 184 14.34 -4.07 -11.58
C LYS A 184 14.80 -2.76 -12.22
N ILE A 185 14.81 -1.67 -11.45
CA ILE A 185 15.29 -0.37 -11.93
C ILE A 185 16.77 -0.43 -12.25
N LEU A 186 17.60 -0.98 -11.35
CA LEU A 186 19.04 -1.11 -11.56
C LEU A 186 19.39 -1.96 -12.78
N MET A 187 18.62 -3.03 -13.01
CA MET A 187 18.76 -3.84 -14.22
C MET A 187 18.42 -3.08 -15.51
N ILE A 188 17.40 -2.21 -15.49
CA ILE A 188 17.06 -1.35 -16.64
C ILE A 188 18.18 -0.34 -16.93
N LEU A 189 18.82 0.14 -15.88
CA LEU A 189 19.96 1.08 -15.98
C LEU A 189 21.29 0.37 -16.27
N ASN A 190 21.30 -0.96 -16.42
CA ASN A 190 22.49 -1.82 -16.57
C ASN A 190 23.50 -1.68 -15.40
N ASN A 191 23.04 -1.25 -14.23
CA ASN A 191 23.86 -1.18 -13.02
C ASN A 191 23.82 -2.54 -12.28
N PHE A 192 24.46 -3.54 -12.88
CA PHE A 192 24.39 -4.92 -12.38
C PHE A 192 25.15 -5.13 -11.07
N GLU A 193 26.20 -4.36 -10.79
CA GLU A 193 26.96 -4.48 -9.54
C GLU A 193 26.12 -4.07 -8.34
N GLU A 194 25.43 -2.93 -8.43
CA GLU A 194 24.54 -2.48 -7.35
C GLU A 194 23.30 -3.39 -7.24
N ALA A 195 22.78 -3.89 -8.36
CA ALA A 195 21.68 -4.85 -8.35
C ALA A 195 22.06 -6.14 -7.60
N LEU A 196 23.28 -6.65 -7.80
CA LEU A 196 23.80 -7.81 -7.09
C LEU A 196 23.97 -7.52 -5.60
N ALA A 197 24.50 -6.34 -5.22
CA ALA A 197 24.63 -5.96 -3.82
C ALA A 197 23.26 -5.94 -3.11
N VAL A 198 22.24 -5.38 -3.75
CA VAL A 198 20.84 -5.35 -3.23
C VAL A 198 20.28 -6.76 -3.02
N ILE A 199 20.53 -7.67 -3.97
CA ILE A 199 20.08 -9.07 -3.87
C ILE A 199 20.85 -9.84 -2.81
N ASP A 200 22.15 -9.59 -2.65
CA ASP A 200 22.99 -10.23 -1.64
C ASP A 200 22.57 -9.84 -0.21
N GLU A 201 22.09 -8.60 -0.01
CA GLU A 201 21.45 -8.20 1.25
C GLU A 201 20.17 -9.01 1.50
N GLY A 202 19.36 -9.22 0.47
CA GLY A 202 18.18 -10.08 0.56
C GLY A 202 18.51 -11.50 0.97
N LEU A 203 19.56 -12.08 0.40
CA LEU A 203 20.03 -13.44 0.74
C LEU A 203 20.58 -13.55 2.17
N LYS A 204 21.14 -12.48 2.74
CA LYS A 204 21.55 -12.47 4.16
C LYS A 204 20.33 -12.60 5.10
N ILE A 205 19.20 -12.01 4.71
CA ILE A 205 17.96 -12.03 5.50
C ILE A 205 17.18 -13.33 5.24
N SER A 206 17.14 -13.78 3.99
CA SER A 206 16.37 -14.95 3.53
C SER A 206 17.25 -15.90 2.70
N PRO A 207 18.17 -16.67 3.34
CA PRO A 207 19.18 -17.46 2.63
C PRO A 207 18.63 -18.69 1.88
N HIS A 208 17.36 -19.03 2.07
CA HIS A 208 16.69 -20.17 1.41
C HIS A 208 15.54 -19.73 0.49
N ASP A 209 15.50 -18.47 0.06
CA ASP A 209 14.50 -17.96 -0.87
C ASP A 209 14.90 -18.26 -2.32
N ASP A 210 14.20 -19.17 -2.95
CA ASP A 210 14.42 -19.60 -4.34
C ASP A 210 14.21 -18.45 -5.35
N SER A 211 13.30 -17.53 -5.06
CA SER A 211 13.00 -16.38 -5.94
C SER A 211 14.15 -15.37 -5.94
N ILE A 212 14.84 -15.19 -4.80
CA ILE A 212 16.02 -14.31 -4.72
C ILE A 212 17.16 -14.92 -5.54
N TYR A 213 17.42 -16.24 -5.42
CA TYR A 213 18.43 -16.92 -6.25
C TYR A 213 18.12 -16.85 -7.73
N ALA A 214 16.86 -17.03 -8.13
CA ALA A 214 16.43 -16.90 -9.52
C ALA A 214 16.65 -15.46 -10.05
N THR A 215 16.38 -14.45 -9.22
CA THR A 215 16.64 -13.05 -9.57
C THR A 215 18.15 -12.77 -9.67
N LYS A 216 18.96 -13.28 -8.74
CA LYS A 216 20.43 -13.18 -8.80
C LYS A 216 20.98 -13.80 -10.07
N ALA A 217 20.49 -15.00 -10.41
CA ALA A 217 20.87 -15.67 -11.66
C ALA A 217 20.56 -14.81 -12.89
N MET A 218 19.39 -14.18 -12.96
CA MET A 218 18.99 -13.30 -14.05
C MET A 218 19.93 -12.09 -14.18
N ILE A 219 20.33 -11.48 -13.07
CA ILE A 219 21.28 -10.36 -13.07
C ILE A 219 22.65 -10.82 -13.58
N LEU A 220 23.18 -11.92 -13.05
CA LEU A 220 24.49 -12.46 -13.41
C LEU A 220 24.56 -12.84 -14.89
N LEU A 221 23.54 -13.50 -15.42
CA LEU A 221 23.47 -13.87 -16.84
C LEU A 221 23.44 -12.62 -17.74
N ARG A 222 22.73 -11.57 -17.36
CA ARG A 222 22.73 -10.29 -18.09
C ARG A 222 24.06 -9.53 -17.97
N ALA A 223 24.75 -9.70 -16.85
CA ALA A 223 26.11 -9.16 -16.63
C ALA A 223 27.19 -10.00 -17.32
N HIS A 224 26.82 -10.99 -18.14
CA HIS A 224 27.73 -11.97 -18.78
C HIS A 224 28.56 -12.82 -17.84
N LYS A 225 28.19 -12.92 -16.56
CA LYS A 225 28.78 -13.79 -15.54
C LYS A 225 28.11 -15.17 -15.59
N TYR A 226 28.30 -15.90 -16.69
CA TYR A 226 27.51 -17.10 -16.99
C TYR A 226 27.70 -18.23 -15.98
N GLY A 227 28.94 -18.48 -15.51
CA GLY A 227 29.23 -19.54 -14.52
C GLY A 227 28.45 -19.34 -13.23
N GLU A 228 28.64 -18.18 -12.59
CA GLU A 228 27.94 -17.81 -11.36
C GLU A 228 26.40 -17.78 -11.55
N GLY A 229 25.94 -17.32 -12.73
CA GLY A 229 24.52 -17.31 -13.04
C GLY A 229 23.91 -18.70 -13.11
N ILE A 230 24.61 -19.68 -13.70
CA ILE A 230 24.16 -21.08 -13.77
C ILE A 230 24.12 -21.71 -12.37
N GLU A 231 25.12 -21.45 -11.52
CA GLU A 231 25.11 -21.90 -10.13
C GLU A 231 23.89 -21.40 -9.36
N CYS A 232 23.55 -20.13 -9.52
CA CYS A 232 22.34 -19.55 -8.92
C CYS A 232 21.05 -20.15 -9.47
N VAL A 233 20.97 -20.47 -10.79
CA VAL A 233 19.85 -21.20 -11.37
C VAL A 233 19.67 -22.57 -10.72
N ASN A 234 20.78 -23.31 -10.57
CA ASN A 234 20.75 -24.63 -9.96
C ASN A 234 20.33 -24.56 -8.49
N LYS A 235 20.82 -23.56 -7.73
CA LYS A 235 20.43 -23.35 -6.34
C LYS A 235 18.96 -23.01 -6.19
N ALA A 236 18.41 -22.15 -7.06
CA ALA A 236 16.99 -21.84 -7.08
C ALA A 236 16.12 -23.10 -7.35
N LEU A 237 16.54 -23.98 -8.27
CA LEU A 237 15.85 -25.21 -8.60
C LEU A 237 16.03 -26.31 -7.55
N GLU A 238 17.14 -26.32 -6.82
CA GLU A 238 17.35 -27.18 -5.64
C GLU A 238 16.34 -26.84 -4.53
N LEU A 239 16.16 -25.53 -4.25
CA LEU A 239 15.22 -25.04 -3.25
C LEU A 239 13.77 -25.22 -3.68
N ASN A 240 13.47 -24.95 -4.95
CA ASN A 240 12.15 -25.07 -5.52
C ASN A 240 12.21 -25.54 -6.97
N PRO A 241 12.04 -26.87 -7.23
CA PRO A 241 12.08 -27.44 -8.59
C PRO A 241 11.04 -26.85 -9.57
N SER A 242 10.00 -26.20 -9.06
CA SER A 242 8.95 -25.58 -9.86
C SER A 242 9.14 -24.05 -10.07
N ASN A 243 10.27 -23.48 -9.65
CA ASN A 243 10.53 -22.04 -9.86
C ASN A 243 10.53 -21.70 -11.35
N VAL A 244 9.50 -20.96 -11.77
CA VAL A 244 9.26 -20.63 -13.19
C VAL A 244 10.38 -19.81 -13.82
N ILE A 245 10.95 -18.87 -13.06
CA ILE A 245 12.03 -17.99 -13.54
C ILE A 245 13.28 -18.84 -13.77
N ALA A 246 13.69 -19.64 -12.78
CA ALA A 246 14.88 -20.48 -12.86
C ALA A 246 14.75 -21.53 -13.98
N LEU A 247 13.58 -22.17 -14.16
CA LEU A 247 13.32 -23.10 -15.26
C LEU A 247 13.47 -22.39 -16.63
N LYS A 248 12.93 -21.20 -16.78
CA LYS A 248 13.04 -20.40 -18.00
C LYS A 248 14.50 -20.02 -18.29
N LEU A 249 15.24 -19.60 -17.27
CA LEU A 249 16.66 -19.27 -17.40
C LEU A 249 17.48 -20.49 -17.81
N ARG A 250 17.28 -21.65 -17.16
CA ARG A 250 17.94 -22.92 -17.51
C ARG A 250 17.70 -23.29 -18.96
N ASN A 251 16.46 -23.21 -19.42
CA ASN A 251 16.12 -23.53 -20.81
C ASN A 251 16.77 -22.59 -21.82
N ASN A 252 16.90 -21.28 -21.48
CA ASN A 252 17.60 -20.33 -22.34
C ASN A 252 19.10 -20.62 -22.41
N VAL A 253 19.73 -20.96 -21.27
CA VAL A 253 21.15 -21.38 -21.22
C VAL A 253 21.37 -22.62 -22.10
N LEU A 254 20.54 -23.65 -21.97
CA LEU A 254 20.66 -24.89 -22.74
C LEU A 254 20.49 -24.68 -24.25
N LYS A 255 19.71 -23.69 -24.66
CA LYS A 255 19.50 -23.33 -26.07
C LYS A 255 20.57 -22.37 -26.63
N GLY A 256 21.55 -21.99 -25.84
CA GLY A 256 22.54 -20.97 -26.22
C GLY A 256 21.98 -19.55 -26.38
N ASN A 257 20.75 -19.31 -25.91
CA ASN A 257 20.06 -18.03 -26.00
C ASN A 257 20.39 -17.17 -24.75
N LEU A 258 21.64 -16.78 -24.59
CA LEU A 258 22.15 -16.01 -23.48
C LEU A 258 22.14 -14.48 -23.74
N ARG A 259 21.33 -14.02 -24.70
CA ARG A 259 21.18 -12.59 -25.05
C ARG A 259 19.98 -11.97 -24.34
#